data_299d4cc3170a5e9f79779b109f92b578
#
_entry.id   299d4cc3170a5e9f79779b109f92b578
#
_cell.length_a   1.000
_cell.length_b   1.000
_cell.length_c   1.000
_cell.angle_alpha   90.00
_cell.angle_beta   90.00
_cell.angle_gamma   90.00
#
_symmetry.space_group_name_H-M   'P 1'
#
loop_
_entity.id
_entity.type
_entity.pdbx_description
1 polymer ?
#
loop_
_entity_poly.entity_id
_entity_poly.type
_entity_poly.pdbx_seq_one_letter_code
_entity_poly.pdbx_strand_id
1 'polypeptide(L)'
;MPTSTDRSTALVIGGTGPTGPAIVQGLEARDHRVTVFHTGRHELDLVSHVEHIHGDPFSTDGVVAALGNRTFDVVVACYGRLRVIAEVLAGQCGRFVSVGGTPAYRGYFDPTRFDPIGLPVPTGEDAPRSGEDDDGKSYRVARTEDRLFEHQPDAIHLRYPFVYGPRQIAPLDWCIVRRVLDGRSAIIVPDAGLMAETRAYSENAAHVVLCAVDTPAAGGRCFNVGDEESLTTAQRIALICAELGHEMEVVGMPTDLALPARPLMMQVEPGHRILDLSATRDVLGYRDLVSAREAVGI
;
A
#
# COMPACT_ATOMS: atom_id res chain seq x y z
N MET A 1 17.07 -18.10 29.47
CA MET A 1 16.32 -17.03 28.78
C MET A 1 17.34 -15.97 28.37
N PRO A 2 17.45 -15.58 27.10
CA PRO A 2 18.35 -14.52 26.73
C PRO A 2 17.93 -13.22 27.43
N THR A 3 18.90 -12.47 27.89
CA THR A 3 18.70 -11.19 28.56
C THR A 3 18.14 -10.16 27.58
N SER A 4 17.36 -9.20 28.05
CA SER A 4 16.64 -8.14 27.29
C SER A 4 17.50 -7.31 26.32
N THR A 5 18.81 -7.53 26.24
CA THR A 5 19.78 -6.83 25.38
C THR A 5 20.07 -7.52 24.05
N ASP A 6 19.56 -8.71 23.82
CA ASP A 6 19.88 -9.56 22.63
C ASP A 6 18.78 -9.57 21.55
N ARG A 7 17.68 -8.83 21.73
CA ARG A 7 16.63 -8.78 20.72
C ARG A 7 17.02 -7.88 19.57
N SER A 8 16.80 -8.36 18.34
CA SER A 8 16.94 -7.56 17.12
C SER A 8 16.03 -6.32 17.19
N THR A 9 16.50 -5.20 16.70
CA THR A 9 15.81 -3.90 16.75
C THR A 9 15.10 -3.60 15.45
N ALA A 10 13.84 -3.14 15.51
CA ALA A 10 13.08 -2.75 14.34
C ALA A 10 12.52 -1.33 14.48
N LEU A 11 12.67 -0.52 13.44
CA LEU A 11 12.05 0.79 13.30
C LEU A 11 10.89 0.71 12.31
N VAL A 12 9.69 1.11 12.73
CA VAL A 12 8.53 1.25 11.84
C VAL A 12 8.19 2.72 11.68
N ILE A 13 8.37 3.25 10.47
CA ILE A 13 8.03 4.64 10.14
C ILE A 13 6.61 4.66 9.58
N GLY A 14 5.65 5.23 10.35
CA GLY A 14 4.23 5.25 10.00
C GLY A 14 3.41 4.09 10.58
N GLY A 15 3.81 3.51 11.70
CA GLY A 15 3.17 2.36 12.36
C GLY A 15 1.73 2.57 12.86
N THR A 16 1.14 3.75 12.69
CA THR A 16 -0.25 4.07 13.08
C THR A 16 -1.23 4.12 11.91
N GLY A 17 -0.78 3.83 10.69
CA GLY A 17 -1.62 3.73 9.48
C GLY A 17 -2.37 2.39 9.36
N PRO A 18 -3.06 2.13 8.22
CA PRO A 18 -3.88 0.93 8.02
C PRO A 18 -3.14 -0.39 8.23
N THR A 19 -1.90 -0.47 7.78
CA THR A 19 -1.05 -1.68 7.87
C THR A 19 -0.16 -1.70 9.11
N GLY A 20 0.04 -0.53 9.75
CA GLY A 20 1.01 -0.33 10.82
C GLY A 20 0.87 -1.26 12.00
N PRO A 21 -0.31 -1.39 12.63
CA PRO A 21 -0.47 -2.26 13.81
C PRO A 21 -0.14 -3.72 13.52
N ALA A 22 -0.57 -4.25 12.37
CA ALA A 22 -0.26 -5.63 11.99
C ALA A 22 1.24 -5.83 11.71
N ILE A 23 1.92 -4.81 11.14
CA ILE A 23 3.38 -4.83 10.97
C ILE A 23 4.09 -4.84 12.33
N VAL A 24 3.70 -3.95 13.25
CA VAL A 24 4.28 -3.88 14.60
C VAL A 24 4.13 -5.20 15.31
N GLN A 25 2.91 -5.73 15.41
CA GLN A 25 2.62 -7.01 16.05
C GLN A 25 3.38 -8.17 15.39
N GLY A 26 3.45 -8.17 14.06
CA GLY A 26 4.17 -9.19 13.31
C GLY A 26 5.69 -9.16 13.54
N LEU A 27 6.29 -7.98 13.73
CA LEU A 27 7.70 -7.83 14.10
C LEU A 27 7.95 -8.27 15.55
N GLU A 28 7.07 -7.94 16.48
CA GLU A 28 7.16 -8.43 17.88
C GLU A 28 7.06 -9.96 17.96
N ALA A 29 6.16 -10.56 17.16
CA ALA A 29 6.04 -12.01 17.06
C ALA A 29 7.31 -12.68 16.48
N ARG A 30 8.17 -11.91 15.81
CA ARG A 30 9.51 -12.29 15.32
C ARG A 30 10.64 -11.94 16.28
N ASP A 31 10.28 -11.63 17.53
CA ASP A 31 11.21 -11.28 18.62
C ASP A 31 12.03 -9.98 18.36
N HIS A 32 11.48 -9.06 17.54
CA HIS A 32 12.06 -7.72 17.41
C HIS A 32 11.59 -6.80 18.55
N ARG A 33 12.51 -5.94 19.01
CA ARG A 33 12.16 -4.78 19.82
C ARG A 33 11.77 -3.65 18.87
N VAL A 34 10.48 -3.32 18.83
CA VAL A 34 9.93 -2.37 17.88
C VAL A 34 9.94 -0.94 18.44
N THR A 35 10.34 0.01 17.61
CA THR A 35 10.19 1.46 17.81
C THR A 35 9.34 2.00 16.67
N VAL A 36 8.33 2.82 16.96
CA VAL A 36 7.49 3.49 15.96
C VAL A 36 7.90 4.95 15.85
N PHE A 37 8.20 5.42 14.63
CA PHE A 37 8.46 6.81 14.32
C PHE A 37 7.29 7.42 13.54
N HIS A 38 6.66 8.45 14.07
CA HIS A 38 5.52 9.13 13.46
C HIS A 38 5.38 10.58 13.92
N THR A 39 4.41 11.31 13.36
CA THR A 39 4.22 12.74 13.65
C THR A 39 3.58 13.03 15.01
N GLY A 40 3.08 12.04 15.74
CA GLY A 40 2.30 12.21 16.97
C GLY A 40 0.88 12.76 16.76
N ARG A 41 0.43 12.94 15.50
CA ARG A 41 -0.91 13.47 15.21
C ARG A 41 -2.03 12.44 15.35
N HIS A 42 -1.69 11.17 15.25
CA HIS A 42 -2.60 10.03 15.33
C HIS A 42 -1.95 8.97 16.20
N GLU A 43 -2.41 8.89 17.42
CA GLU A 43 -2.06 7.82 18.35
C GLU A 43 -3.01 6.64 18.17
N LEU A 44 -2.52 5.45 18.48
CA LEU A 44 -3.31 4.23 18.35
C LEU A 44 -3.00 3.29 19.50
N ASP A 45 -4.00 2.97 20.30
CA ASP A 45 -3.89 2.10 21.48
C ASP A 45 -3.28 0.72 21.15
N LEU A 46 -3.57 0.21 19.94
CA LEU A 46 -3.05 -1.08 19.45
C LEU A 46 -1.52 -1.18 19.43
N VAL A 47 -0.81 -0.06 19.40
CA VAL A 47 0.66 -0.01 19.36
C VAL A 47 1.24 0.87 20.47
N SER A 48 0.44 1.29 21.46
CA SER A 48 0.86 2.19 22.54
C SER A 48 1.89 1.57 23.49
N HIS A 49 2.05 0.24 23.45
CA HIS A 49 2.96 -0.51 24.31
C HIS A 49 4.42 -0.54 23.83
N VAL A 50 4.69 -0.12 22.57
CA VAL A 50 6.05 -0.03 22.03
C VAL A 50 6.64 1.38 22.19
N GLU A 51 7.94 1.55 21.99
CA GLU A 51 8.58 2.86 22.01
C GLU A 51 8.07 3.73 20.86
N HIS A 52 7.66 4.96 21.15
CA HIS A 52 7.26 5.97 20.16
C HIS A 52 8.28 7.10 20.09
N ILE A 53 8.67 7.47 18.88
CA ILE A 53 9.45 8.66 18.57
C ILE A 53 8.59 9.60 17.74
N HIS A 54 8.41 10.83 18.21
CA HIS A 54 7.65 11.86 17.50
C HIS A 54 8.58 12.80 16.75
N GLY A 55 8.24 13.09 15.48
CA GLY A 55 9.00 14.01 14.64
C GLY A 55 8.41 14.12 13.24
N ASP A 56 9.06 14.88 12.38
CA ASP A 56 8.63 15.08 10.99
C ASP A 56 9.36 14.10 10.05
N PRO A 57 8.66 13.04 9.53
CA PRO A 57 9.26 12.10 8.59
C PRO A 57 9.35 12.66 7.14
N PHE A 58 8.99 13.93 6.92
CA PHE A 58 9.01 14.55 5.59
C PHE A 58 10.22 15.46 5.35
N SER A 59 10.98 15.79 6.38
CA SER A 59 12.17 16.65 6.29
C SER A 59 13.42 15.93 6.80
N THR A 60 14.58 16.26 6.21
CA THR A 60 15.88 15.73 6.64
C THR A 60 16.14 16.08 8.10
N ASP A 61 15.96 17.35 8.46
CA ASP A 61 16.19 17.82 9.83
C ASP A 61 15.27 17.10 10.84
N GLY A 62 14.00 16.87 10.47
CA GLY A 62 13.04 16.16 11.32
C GLY A 62 13.43 14.71 11.56
N VAL A 63 13.88 13.99 10.52
CA VAL A 63 14.35 12.61 10.65
C VAL A 63 15.64 12.54 11.46
N VAL A 64 16.61 13.41 11.17
CA VAL A 64 17.91 13.51 11.91
C VAL A 64 17.66 13.86 13.37
N ALA A 65 16.82 14.84 13.66
CA ALA A 65 16.53 15.25 15.03
C ALA A 65 15.84 14.14 15.84
N ALA A 66 14.95 13.35 15.17
CA ALA A 66 14.21 12.29 15.82
C ALA A 66 15.05 11.02 16.05
N LEU A 67 15.84 10.62 15.08
CA LEU A 67 16.54 9.32 15.09
C LEU A 67 18.01 9.44 15.51
N GLY A 68 18.67 10.60 15.26
CA GLY A 68 20.08 10.80 15.56
C GLY A 68 20.96 9.76 14.89
N ASN A 69 21.88 9.17 15.68
CA ASN A 69 22.78 8.11 15.24
C ASN A 69 22.28 6.69 15.62
N ARG A 70 20.99 6.54 15.88
CA ARG A 70 20.43 5.21 16.20
C ARG A 70 20.55 4.29 15.00
N THR A 71 20.88 3.05 15.28
CA THR A 71 20.94 1.98 14.29
C THR A 71 19.84 0.95 14.55
N PHE A 72 19.37 0.31 13.49
CA PHE A 72 18.32 -0.70 13.57
C PHE A 72 18.70 -1.90 12.70
N ASP A 73 18.37 -3.11 13.17
CA ASP A 73 18.57 -4.32 12.36
C ASP A 73 17.56 -4.35 11.19
N VAL A 74 16.35 -3.84 11.42
CA VAL A 74 15.28 -3.75 10.42
C VAL A 74 14.67 -2.37 10.43
N VAL A 75 14.47 -1.78 9.24
CA VAL A 75 13.67 -0.56 9.04
C VAL A 75 12.52 -0.88 8.10
N VAL A 76 11.29 -0.55 8.52
CA VAL A 76 10.09 -0.61 7.69
C VAL A 76 9.56 0.81 7.50
N ALA A 77 9.68 1.34 6.27
CA ALA A 77 9.25 2.69 5.93
C ALA A 77 7.94 2.69 5.15
N CYS A 78 6.82 2.90 5.85
CA CYS A 78 5.46 2.91 5.28
C CYS A 78 4.89 4.33 5.11
N TYR A 79 5.56 5.36 5.62
CA TYR A 79 5.06 6.73 5.64
C TYR A 79 6.20 7.74 5.60
N GLY A 80 5.88 8.99 5.27
CA GLY A 80 6.87 10.05 5.19
C GLY A 80 7.47 10.22 3.80
N ARG A 81 8.54 10.98 3.72
CA ARG A 81 9.26 11.23 2.45
C ARG A 81 10.36 10.17 2.30
N LEU A 82 10.01 9.03 1.69
CA LEU A 82 10.89 7.87 1.58
C LEU A 82 12.31 8.20 1.10
N ARG A 83 12.49 9.08 0.12
CA ARG A 83 13.83 9.47 -0.37
C ARG A 83 14.71 10.14 0.72
N VAL A 84 14.09 10.92 1.62
CA VAL A 84 14.77 11.54 2.76
C VAL A 84 15.13 10.47 3.80
N ILE A 85 14.16 9.62 4.10
CA ILE A 85 14.34 8.52 5.07
C ILE A 85 15.46 7.59 4.63
N ALA A 86 15.46 7.20 3.34
CA ALA A 86 16.48 6.33 2.76
C ALA A 86 17.89 6.94 2.84
N GLU A 87 18.02 8.24 2.53
CA GLU A 87 19.27 9.00 2.60
C GLU A 87 19.78 9.10 4.04
N VAL A 88 18.93 9.53 4.98
CA VAL A 88 19.36 9.72 6.39
C VAL A 88 19.74 8.40 7.04
N LEU A 89 19.03 7.31 6.74
CA LEU A 89 19.30 6.01 7.33
C LEU A 89 20.33 5.17 6.54
N ALA A 90 21.01 5.76 5.55
CA ALA A 90 22.08 5.07 4.83
C ALA A 90 23.19 4.65 5.80
N GLY A 91 23.49 3.34 5.83
CA GLY A 91 24.47 2.75 6.75
C GLY A 91 24.01 2.63 8.21
N GLN A 92 22.75 3.00 8.54
CA GLN A 92 22.19 2.91 9.88
C GLN A 92 21.19 1.76 10.07
N CYS A 93 21.00 0.93 9.05
CA CYS A 93 20.10 -0.23 9.13
C CYS A 93 20.71 -1.47 8.47
N GLY A 94 20.38 -2.63 9.04
CA GLY A 94 20.78 -3.92 8.48
C GLY A 94 19.90 -4.36 7.31
N ARG A 95 18.60 -4.08 7.39
CA ARG A 95 17.60 -4.40 6.35
C ARG A 95 16.61 -3.25 6.19
N PHE A 96 16.33 -2.86 4.96
CA PHE A 96 15.41 -1.79 4.64
C PHE A 96 14.25 -2.32 3.79
N VAL A 97 13.03 -2.30 4.33
CA VAL A 97 11.79 -2.59 3.61
C VAL A 97 11.00 -1.30 3.48
N SER A 98 10.57 -0.97 2.29
CA SER A 98 9.84 0.28 2.04
C SER A 98 8.55 0.06 1.28
N VAL A 99 7.59 0.94 1.52
CA VAL A 99 6.31 0.97 0.84
C VAL A 99 6.26 2.20 -0.05
N GLY A 100 5.97 1.98 -1.33
CA GLY A 100 5.62 2.99 -2.31
C GLY A 100 4.26 2.69 -2.92
N GLY A 101 4.10 2.93 -4.21
CA GLY A 101 2.81 2.72 -4.84
C GLY A 101 2.87 2.37 -6.32
N THR A 102 1.85 1.66 -6.78
CA THR A 102 1.63 1.31 -8.18
C THR A 102 1.55 2.52 -9.15
N PRO A 103 1.28 3.77 -8.69
CA PRO A 103 1.42 4.93 -9.57
C PRO A 103 2.81 5.17 -10.15
N ALA A 104 3.84 4.43 -9.76
CA ALA A 104 5.13 4.43 -10.44
C ALA A 104 5.04 3.96 -11.90
N TYR A 105 4.05 3.13 -12.24
CA TYR A 105 3.87 2.61 -13.59
C TYR A 105 3.40 3.69 -14.56
N ARG A 106 4.01 3.68 -15.75
CA ARG A 106 3.69 4.59 -16.85
C ARG A 106 2.26 4.35 -17.33
N GLY A 107 1.46 5.42 -17.40
CA GLY A 107 0.05 5.32 -17.80
C GLY A 107 -0.92 4.97 -16.67
N TYR A 108 -0.47 4.91 -15.42
CA TYR A 108 -1.34 4.57 -14.30
C TYR A 108 -2.50 5.56 -14.11
N PHE A 109 -2.27 6.88 -14.25
CA PHE A 109 -3.33 7.88 -14.12
C PHE A 109 -4.01 8.21 -15.45
N ASP A 110 -3.27 8.16 -16.55
CA ASP A 110 -3.78 8.48 -17.89
C ASP A 110 -3.25 7.45 -18.90
N PRO A 111 -3.94 6.30 -19.01
CA PRO A 111 -3.52 5.22 -19.90
C PRO A 111 -3.65 5.58 -21.39
N THR A 112 -4.46 6.59 -21.72
CA THR A 112 -4.76 6.97 -23.12
C THR A 112 -3.61 7.69 -23.82
N ARG A 113 -2.65 8.19 -23.05
CA ARG A 113 -1.47 8.91 -23.55
C ARG A 113 -0.36 8.02 -24.13
N PHE A 114 -0.51 6.71 -24.02
CA PHE A 114 0.54 5.75 -24.35
C PHE A 114 0.11 4.80 -25.47
N ASP A 115 1.09 4.24 -26.16
CA ASP A 115 0.89 3.20 -27.17
C ASP A 115 1.69 1.95 -26.77
N PRO A 116 1.06 0.78 -26.65
CA PRO A 116 -0.40 0.59 -26.70
C PRO A 116 -1.13 1.29 -25.55
N ILE A 117 -2.40 1.61 -25.75
CA ILE A 117 -3.25 2.25 -24.73
C ILE A 117 -3.42 1.29 -23.53
N GLY A 118 -3.26 1.84 -22.33
CA GLY A 118 -3.46 1.11 -21.09
C GLY A 118 -2.17 0.56 -20.48
N LEU A 119 -2.33 -0.05 -19.32
CA LEU A 119 -1.27 -0.83 -18.68
C LEU A 119 -1.27 -2.26 -19.23
N PRO A 120 -0.12 -2.96 -19.24
CA PRO A 120 -0.13 -4.41 -19.42
C PRO A 120 -1.03 -5.07 -18.37
N VAL A 121 -1.76 -6.12 -18.76
CA VAL A 121 -2.65 -6.85 -17.84
C VAL A 121 -2.29 -8.34 -17.90
N PRO A 122 -1.76 -8.92 -16.80
CA PRO A 122 -1.38 -8.26 -15.55
C PRO A 122 -0.12 -7.39 -15.71
N THR A 123 0.02 -6.35 -14.85
CA THR A 123 1.18 -5.46 -14.82
C THR A 123 2.28 -6.06 -13.93
N GLY A 124 3.39 -6.49 -14.52
CA GLY A 124 4.55 -7.00 -13.79
C GLY A 124 5.47 -5.88 -13.29
N GLU A 125 6.41 -6.23 -12.40
CA GLU A 125 7.36 -5.29 -11.81
C GLU A 125 8.32 -4.66 -12.83
N ASP A 126 8.53 -5.33 -13.96
CA ASP A 126 9.35 -4.91 -15.11
C ASP A 126 8.61 -3.99 -16.09
N ALA A 127 7.31 -3.77 -15.89
CA ALA A 127 6.53 -2.84 -16.71
C ALA A 127 7.13 -1.42 -16.66
N PRO A 128 7.05 -0.67 -17.77
CA PRO A 128 7.64 0.67 -17.85
C PRO A 128 7.17 1.59 -16.71
N ARG A 129 8.12 2.28 -16.07
CA ARG A 129 7.85 3.32 -15.08
C ARG A 129 7.77 4.69 -15.76
N SER A 130 7.06 5.62 -15.13
CA SER A 130 6.95 6.99 -15.62
C SER A 130 8.29 7.71 -15.60
N GLY A 131 8.62 8.32 -16.74
CA GLY A 131 9.74 9.23 -16.89
C GLY A 131 9.36 10.69 -16.60
N GLU A 132 10.35 11.59 -16.69
CA GLU A 132 10.19 13.02 -16.37
C GLU A 132 9.16 13.73 -17.26
N ASP A 133 9.09 13.33 -18.53
CA ASP A 133 8.20 13.92 -19.54
C ASP A 133 6.78 13.32 -19.55
N ASP A 134 6.53 12.31 -18.75
CA ASP A 134 5.23 11.63 -18.69
C ASP A 134 4.22 12.39 -17.81
N ASP A 135 3.86 11.81 -16.67
CA ASP A 135 2.94 12.40 -15.68
C ASP A 135 3.69 12.76 -14.41
N GLY A 136 3.67 14.02 -14.04
CA GLY A 136 4.42 14.52 -12.89
C GLY A 136 4.02 13.91 -11.54
N LYS A 137 2.84 13.27 -11.40
CA LYS A 137 2.46 12.51 -10.21
C LYS A 137 3.15 11.16 -10.20
N SER A 138 3.03 10.41 -11.30
CA SER A 138 3.66 9.10 -11.47
C SER A 138 5.18 9.21 -11.44
N TYR A 139 5.76 10.19 -12.12
CA TYR A 139 7.20 10.43 -12.11
C TYR A 139 7.75 10.67 -10.70
N ARG A 140 7.02 11.39 -9.83
CA ARG A 140 7.46 11.57 -8.44
C ARG A 140 7.55 10.28 -7.66
N VAL A 141 6.67 9.31 -7.95
CA VAL A 141 6.71 7.98 -7.34
C VAL A 141 7.89 7.19 -7.90
N ALA A 142 8.03 7.12 -9.22
CA ALA A 142 9.14 6.41 -9.88
C ALA A 142 10.52 6.95 -9.45
N ARG A 143 10.70 8.28 -9.45
CA ARG A 143 11.93 8.92 -8.98
C ARG A 143 12.23 8.62 -7.50
N THR A 144 11.19 8.41 -6.68
CA THR A 144 11.41 8.05 -5.26
C THR A 144 12.02 6.66 -5.14
N GLU A 145 11.64 5.71 -6.01
CA GLU A 145 12.27 4.39 -6.09
C GLU A 145 13.74 4.50 -6.49
N ASP A 146 14.06 5.34 -7.49
CA ASP A 146 15.45 5.55 -7.92
C ASP A 146 16.31 6.06 -6.77
N ARG A 147 15.82 7.07 -6.04
CA ARG A 147 16.51 7.61 -4.86
C ARG A 147 16.61 6.64 -3.70
N LEU A 148 15.60 5.77 -3.53
CA LEU A 148 15.66 4.71 -2.54
C LEU A 148 16.85 3.79 -2.81
N PHE A 149 16.94 3.22 -4.01
CA PHE A 149 18.00 2.28 -4.34
C PHE A 149 19.39 2.90 -4.45
N GLU A 150 19.48 4.22 -4.69
CA GLU A 150 20.75 4.95 -4.62
C GLU A 150 21.33 4.94 -3.19
N HIS A 151 20.50 5.09 -2.16
CA HIS A 151 20.93 5.16 -0.77
C HIS A 151 20.84 3.84 -0.02
N GLN A 152 19.94 2.94 -0.46
CA GLN A 152 19.66 1.65 0.13
C GLN A 152 19.63 0.58 -0.99
N PRO A 153 20.79 0.20 -1.56
CA PRO A 153 20.85 -0.66 -2.74
C PRO A 153 20.23 -2.04 -2.52
N ASP A 154 20.26 -2.55 -1.29
CA ASP A 154 19.68 -3.84 -0.91
C ASP A 154 18.25 -3.72 -0.33
N ALA A 155 17.60 -2.57 -0.50
CA ALA A 155 16.21 -2.42 -0.05
C ALA A 155 15.26 -3.37 -0.78
N ILE A 156 14.19 -3.78 -0.08
CA ILE A 156 13.02 -4.39 -0.71
C ILE A 156 11.95 -3.31 -0.78
N HIS A 157 11.47 -3.02 -1.99
CA HIS A 157 10.45 -1.99 -2.22
C HIS A 157 9.12 -2.60 -2.62
N LEU A 158 8.06 -2.26 -1.90
CA LEU A 158 6.72 -2.80 -2.08
C LEU A 158 5.81 -1.76 -2.73
N ARG A 159 5.32 -2.04 -3.95
CA ARG A 159 4.39 -1.18 -4.67
C ARG A 159 2.96 -1.50 -4.24
N TYR A 160 2.45 -0.71 -3.31
CA TYR A 160 1.09 -0.86 -2.83
C TYR A 160 0.07 -0.35 -3.85
N PRO A 161 -1.02 -1.11 -4.09
CA PRO A 161 -2.23 -0.60 -4.71
C PRO A 161 -3.06 0.19 -3.68
N PHE A 162 -4.36 0.41 -3.95
CA PHE A 162 -5.27 0.88 -2.92
C PHE A 162 -5.40 -0.17 -1.81
N VAL A 163 -5.09 0.25 -0.59
CA VAL A 163 -5.29 -0.54 0.62
C VAL A 163 -6.70 -0.29 1.15
N TYR A 164 -7.43 -1.36 1.42
CA TYR A 164 -8.77 -1.29 2.01
C TYR A 164 -8.84 -2.06 3.34
N GLY A 165 -10.00 -2.00 3.99
CA GLY A 165 -10.23 -2.57 5.32
C GLY A 165 -10.14 -1.53 6.44
N PRO A 166 -10.00 -1.94 7.70
CA PRO A 166 -9.98 -1.04 8.84
C PRO A 166 -8.93 0.08 8.69
N ARG A 167 -9.32 1.30 9.04
CA ARG A 167 -8.48 2.51 8.96
C ARG A 167 -8.00 2.90 7.56
N GLN A 168 -8.70 2.45 6.50
CA GLN A 168 -8.37 2.85 5.13
C GLN A 168 -8.35 4.38 4.99
N ILE A 169 -7.35 4.89 4.26
CA ILE A 169 -7.17 6.34 4.07
C ILE A 169 -8.11 6.87 2.99
N ALA A 170 -8.28 6.12 1.89
CA ALA A 170 -9.18 6.47 0.80
C ALA A 170 -10.55 5.78 1.02
N PRO A 171 -11.65 6.55 1.18
CA PRO A 171 -12.95 6.00 1.58
C PRO A 171 -13.72 5.40 0.40
N LEU A 172 -13.08 4.56 -0.42
CA LEU A 172 -13.69 4.01 -1.64
C LEU A 172 -14.88 3.11 -1.32
N ASP A 173 -14.68 2.13 -0.44
CA ASP A 173 -15.73 1.19 -0.07
C ASP A 173 -16.81 1.86 0.80
N TRP A 174 -16.44 2.83 1.62
CA TRP A 174 -17.40 3.66 2.35
C TRP A 174 -18.42 4.35 1.45
N CYS A 175 -18.05 4.69 0.21
CA CYS A 175 -18.98 5.29 -0.73
C CYS A 175 -20.13 4.32 -1.11
N ILE A 176 -19.89 3.02 -1.11
CA ILE A 176 -20.92 2.00 -1.31
C ILE A 176 -21.73 1.86 -0.01
N VAL A 177 -21.05 1.63 1.11
CA VAL A 177 -21.69 1.49 2.43
C VAL A 177 -22.60 2.67 2.73
N ARG A 178 -22.16 3.91 2.47
CA ARG A 178 -22.97 5.11 2.67
C ARG A 178 -24.25 5.11 1.85
N ARG A 179 -24.20 4.64 0.60
CA ARG A 179 -25.40 4.54 -0.25
C ARG A 179 -26.38 3.50 0.25
N VAL A 180 -25.87 2.38 0.76
CA VAL A 180 -26.71 1.36 1.44
C VAL A 180 -27.39 1.95 2.66
N LEU A 181 -26.65 2.63 3.53
CA LEU A 181 -27.21 3.27 4.74
C LEU A 181 -28.21 4.37 4.41
N ASP A 182 -28.06 5.07 3.29
CA ASP A 182 -29.01 6.06 2.79
C ASP A 182 -30.24 5.42 2.11
N GLY A 183 -30.33 4.08 2.03
CA GLY A 183 -31.45 3.36 1.41
C GLY A 183 -31.53 3.55 -0.11
N ARG A 184 -30.40 3.80 -0.79
CA ARG A 184 -30.37 3.99 -2.24
C ARG A 184 -30.65 2.67 -2.94
N SER A 185 -31.52 2.70 -3.94
CA SER A 185 -31.86 1.53 -4.77
C SER A 185 -30.92 1.35 -5.97
N ALA A 186 -30.06 2.32 -6.26
CA ALA A 186 -29.15 2.28 -7.40
C ALA A 186 -27.82 2.99 -7.12
N ILE A 187 -26.77 2.54 -7.80
CA ILE A 187 -25.44 3.15 -7.83
C ILE A 187 -24.97 3.32 -9.27
N ILE A 188 -24.55 4.53 -9.61
CA ILE A 188 -24.00 4.86 -10.93
C ILE A 188 -22.52 4.53 -10.95
N VAL A 189 -22.08 3.81 -11.99
CA VAL A 189 -20.68 3.48 -12.25
C VAL A 189 -20.36 3.59 -13.74
N PRO A 190 -19.12 3.92 -14.14
CA PRO A 190 -18.70 3.81 -15.52
C PRO A 190 -18.59 2.33 -15.94
N ASP A 191 -18.74 2.06 -17.24
CA ASP A 191 -18.56 0.75 -17.87
C ASP A 191 -19.25 -0.42 -17.14
N ALA A 192 -20.48 -0.17 -16.65
CA ALA A 192 -21.23 -1.12 -15.82
C ALA A 192 -20.44 -1.70 -14.64
N GLY A 193 -19.38 -1.03 -14.21
CA GLY A 193 -18.50 -1.49 -13.13
C GLY A 193 -17.61 -2.67 -13.46
N LEU A 194 -17.37 -2.95 -14.75
CA LEU A 194 -16.58 -4.11 -15.18
C LEU A 194 -15.06 -3.91 -15.07
N MET A 195 -14.62 -2.71 -14.78
CA MET A 195 -13.20 -2.44 -14.54
C MET A 195 -12.73 -3.20 -13.29
N ALA A 196 -11.69 -4.00 -13.45
CA ALA A 196 -11.06 -4.75 -12.37
C ALA A 196 -9.77 -4.05 -11.91
N GLU A 197 -9.55 -4.08 -10.61
CA GLU A 197 -8.39 -3.46 -9.95
C GLU A 197 -7.87 -4.37 -8.85
N THR A 198 -6.56 -4.61 -8.86
CA THR A 198 -5.90 -5.22 -7.70
C THR A 198 -5.92 -4.23 -6.55
N ARG A 199 -6.44 -4.65 -5.43
CA ARG A 199 -6.39 -3.95 -4.14
C ARG A 199 -5.71 -4.84 -3.11
N ALA A 200 -5.40 -4.31 -1.95
CA ALA A 200 -4.82 -5.09 -0.88
C ALA A 200 -5.61 -4.87 0.42
N TYR A 201 -6.07 -5.93 1.03
CA TYR A 201 -6.58 -5.87 2.40
C TYR A 201 -5.45 -5.47 3.34
N SER A 202 -5.73 -4.63 4.34
CA SER A 202 -4.69 -4.02 5.18
C SER A 202 -3.80 -5.03 5.89
N GLU A 203 -4.36 -6.16 6.35
CA GLU A 203 -3.57 -7.21 7.01
C GLU A 203 -2.78 -8.06 6.01
N ASN A 204 -3.35 -8.31 4.81
CA ASN A 204 -2.63 -8.96 3.72
C ASN A 204 -1.43 -8.10 3.28
N ALA A 205 -1.62 -6.81 3.09
CA ALA A 205 -0.55 -5.87 2.75
C ALA A 205 0.54 -5.82 3.84
N ALA A 206 0.16 -5.84 5.12
CA ALA A 206 1.09 -5.94 6.23
C ALA A 206 1.86 -7.26 6.21
N HIS A 207 1.18 -8.37 5.88
CA HIS A 207 1.82 -9.69 5.76
C HIS A 207 2.88 -9.72 4.68
N VAL A 208 2.67 -9.07 3.52
CA VAL A 208 3.72 -8.93 2.49
C VAL A 208 4.97 -8.23 3.05
N VAL A 209 4.81 -7.17 3.86
CA VAL A 209 5.94 -6.49 4.52
C VAL A 209 6.72 -7.47 5.40
N LEU A 210 6.01 -8.28 6.18
CA LEU A 210 6.64 -9.27 7.06
C LEU A 210 7.35 -10.38 6.28
N CYS A 211 6.76 -10.85 5.19
CA CYS A 211 7.42 -11.78 4.26
C CYS A 211 8.71 -11.16 3.67
N ALA A 212 8.69 -9.86 3.31
CA ALA A 212 9.88 -9.16 2.84
C ALA A 212 10.96 -9.05 3.93
N VAL A 213 10.57 -8.81 5.18
CA VAL A 213 11.49 -8.83 6.33
C VAL A 213 12.13 -10.22 6.49
N ASP A 214 11.38 -11.29 6.29
CA ASP A 214 11.86 -12.67 6.44
C ASP A 214 12.73 -13.15 5.25
N THR A 215 12.76 -12.40 4.13
CA THR A 215 13.43 -12.81 2.88
C THR A 215 14.55 -11.84 2.46
N PRO A 216 15.66 -11.73 3.22
CA PRO A 216 16.75 -10.79 2.90
C PRO A 216 17.37 -11.02 1.53
N ALA A 217 17.32 -12.25 1.01
CA ALA A 217 17.84 -12.59 -0.32
C ALA A 217 17.07 -11.91 -1.48
N ALA A 218 15.90 -11.29 -1.19
CA ALA A 218 15.12 -10.52 -2.15
C ALA A 218 15.56 -9.05 -2.26
N GLY A 219 16.64 -8.65 -1.58
CA GLY A 219 17.17 -7.28 -1.60
C GLY A 219 17.46 -6.74 -3.00
N GLY A 220 17.38 -5.43 -3.17
CA GLY A 220 17.59 -4.74 -4.44
C GLY A 220 16.42 -4.85 -5.43
N ARG A 221 15.21 -5.25 -4.99
CA ARG A 221 14.07 -5.52 -5.86
C ARG A 221 12.80 -4.79 -5.44
N CYS A 222 11.95 -4.52 -6.45
CA CYS A 222 10.56 -4.13 -6.24
C CYS A 222 9.64 -5.36 -6.30
N PHE A 223 8.51 -5.28 -5.59
CA PHE A 223 7.46 -6.30 -5.63
C PHE A 223 6.09 -5.63 -5.64
N ASN A 224 5.20 -6.13 -6.49
CA ASN A 224 3.80 -5.76 -6.48
C ASN A 224 3.11 -6.35 -5.25
N VAL A 225 2.20 -5.58 -4.66
CA VAL A 225 1.39 -6.02 -3.51
C VAL A 225 -0.07 -6.07 -3.91
N GLY A 226 -0.82 -7.03 -3.40
CA GLY A 226 -2.25 -7.15 -3.67
C GLY A 226 -2.82 -8.44 -3.11
N ASP A 227 -4.14 -8.47 -3.04
CA ASP A 227 -4.87 -9.71 -2.81
C ASP A 227 -4.79 -10.59 -4.06
N GLU A 228 -4.82 -11.89 -3.90
CA GLU A 228 -4.71 -12.85 -5.02
C GLU A 228 -5.87 -12.71 -6.02
N GLU A 229 -7.06 -12.35 -5.55
CA GLU A 229 -8.23 -12.10 -6.40
C GLU A 229 -8.44 -10.60 -6.63
N SER A 230 -8.40 -10.17 -7.89
CA SER A 230 -8.76 -8.81 -8.30
C SER A 230 -10.24 -8.75 -8.65
N LEU A 231 -11.02 -8.00 -7.86
CA LEU A 231 -12.46 -7.85 -8.06
C LEU A 231 -12.76 -6.68 -9.01
N THR A 232 -13.85 -6.84 -9.81
CA THR A 232 -14.43 -5.69 -10.50
C THR A 232 -15.18 -4.79 -9.52
N THR A 233 -15.41 -3.54 -9.92
CA THR A 233 -16.23 -2.61 -9.13
C THR A 233 -17.63 -3.16 -8.86
N ALA A 234 -18.26 -3.78 -9.87
CA ALA A 234 -19.59 -4.40 -9.72
C ALA A 234 -19.57 -5.57 -8.73
N GLN A 235 -18.56 -6.44 -8.79
CA GLN A 235 -18.40 -7.54 -7.82
C GLN A 235 -18.23 -7.01 -6.38
N ARG A 236 -17.43 -5.96 -6.20
CA ARG A 236 -17.23 -5.35 -4.88
C ARG A 236 -18.53 -4.72 -4.35
N ILE A 237 -19.28 -4.03 -5.20
CA ILE A 237 -20.61 -3.50 -4.83
C ILE A 237 -21.53 -4.65 -4.39
N ALA A 238 -21.60 -5.73 -5.17
CA ALA A 238 -22.45 -6.88 -4.85
C ALA A 238 -22.09 -7.53 -3.51
N LEU A 239 -20.78 -7.69 -3.22
CA LEU A 239 -20.31 -8.26 -1.95
C LEU A 239 -20.69 -7.36 -0.76
N ILE A 240 -20.44 -6.04 -0.85
CA ILE A 240 -20.79 -5.09 0.23
C ILE A 240 -22.31 -5.05 0.44
N CYS A 241 -23.09 -5.05 -0.64
CA CYS A 241 -24.55 -5.07 -0.54
C CYS A 241 -25.05 -6.37 0.10
N ALA A 242 -24.49 -7.51 -0.26
CA ALA A 242 -24.83 -8.80 0.33
C ALA A 242 -24.54 -8.84 1.83
N GLU A 243 -23.36 -8.34 2.24
CA GLU A 243 -22.98 -8.28 3.65
C GLU A 243 -23.92 -7.40 4.49
N LEU A 244 -24.39 -6.30 3.90
CA LEU A 244 -25.30 -5.36 4.55
C LEU A 244 -26.78 -5.71 4.36
N GLY A 245 -27.12 -6.84 3.74
CA GLY A 245 -28.50 -7.28 3.50
C GLY A 245 -29.30 -6.30 2.64
N HIS A 246 -28.66 -5.66 1.65
CA HIS A 246 -29.27 -4.63 0.79
C HIS A 246 -29.15 -5.01 -0.69
N GLU A 247 -30.16 -4.63 -1.46
CA GLU A 247 -30.15 -4.77 -2.91
C GLU A 247 -29.98 -3.41 -3.58
N MET A 248 -29.08 -3.33 -4.55
CA MET A 248 -28.78 -2.09 -5.26
C MET A 248 -28.51 -2.37 -6.74
N GLU A 249 -29.24 -1.69 -7.61
CA GLU A 249 -29.01 -1.75 -9.06
C GLU A 249 -27.70 -1.04 -9.44
N VAL A 250 -26.86 -1.71 -10.22
CA VAL A 250 -25.66 -1.11 -10.80
C VAL A 250 -26.01 -0.49 -12.14
N VAL A 251 -26.07 0.86 -12.19
CA VAL A 251 -26.41 1.61 -13.40
C VAL A 251 -25.11 2.00 -14.12
N GLY A 252 -24.86 1.37 -15.26
CA GLY A 252 -23.72 1.71 -16.14
C GLY A 252 -23.98 3.01 -16.88
N MET A 253 -23.01 3.93 -16.85
CA MET A 253 -23.02 5.17 -17.63
C MET A 253 -21.72 5.36 -18.36
N PRO A 254 -21.70 6.10 -19.49
CA PRO A 254 -20.45 6.61 -20.06
C PRO A 254 -19.61 7.34 -19.02
N THR A 255 -18.30 7.24 -19.10
CA THR A 255 -17.35 7.74 -18.09
C THR A 255 -17.54 9.24 -17.81
N ASP A 256 -17.78 10.06 -18.83
CA ASP A 256 -18.00 11.51 -18.73
C ASP A 256 -19.31 11.86 -17.99
N LEU A 257 -20.30 10.98 -18.01
CA LEU A 257 -21.59 11.12 -17.31
C LEU A 257 -21.59 10.45 -15.94
N ALA A 258 -20.63 9.58 -15.65
CA ALA A 258 -20.52 8.84 -14.38
C ALA A 258 -19.88 9.66 -13.25
N LEU A 259 -19.96 11.00 -13.28
CA LEU A 259 -19.42 11.86 -12.22
C LEU A 259 -19.92 11.53 -10.80
N PRO A 260 -21.19 11.11 -10.61
CA PRO A 260 -21.66 10.66 -9.30
C PRO A 260 -20.95 9.42 -8.74
N ALA A 261 -20.21 8.67 -9.57
CA ALA A 261 -19.41 7.54 -9.12
C ALA A 261 -18.14 7.97 -8.35
N ARG A 262 -17.73 9.23 -8.45
CA ARG A 262 -16.68 9.78 -7.59
C ARG A 262 -17.23 9.91 -6.15
N PRO A 263 -16.49 9.58 -5.14
CA PRO A 263 -15.10 9.12 -5.08
C PRO A 263 -14.92 7.59 -5.12
N LEU A 264 -15.96 6.81 -5.39
CA LEU A 264 -15.85 5.35 -5.53
C LEU A 264 -14.77 4.96 -6.55
N MET A 265 -14.65 5.74 -7.60
CA MET A 265 -13.64 5.59 -8.64
C MET A 265 -12.78 6.84 -8.69
N MET A 266 -11.61 6.77 -8.09
CA MET A 266 -10.65 7.89 -8.10
C MET A 266 -10.09 8.18 -9.49
N GLN A 267 -10.13 7.20 -10.39
CA GLN A 267 -9.66 7.30 -11.76
C GLN A 267 -10.85 7.08 -12.70
N VAL A 268 -11.08 8.06 -13.53
CA VAL A 268 -12.25 8.13 -14.43
C VAL A 268 -11.95 7.41 -15.75
N GLU A 269 -10.68 7.37 -16.17
CA GLU A 269 -10.30 6.73 -17.42
C GLU A 269 -10.47 5.21 -17.35
N PRO A 270 -11.13 4.62 -18.34
CA PRO A 270 -11.36 3.18 -18.37
C PRO A 270 -10.04 2.41 -18.49
N GLY A 271 -9.94 1.30 -17.79
CA GLY A 271 -8.78 0.42 -17.87
C GLY A 271 -8.64 -0.49 -16.65
N HIS A 272 -8.26 -1.73 -16.90
CA HIS A 272 -7.93 -2.65 -15.82
C HIS A 272 -6.59 -2.26 -15.18
N ARG A 273 -6.50 -2.44 -13.86
CA ARG A 273 -5.26 -2.25 -13.07
C ARG A 273 -5.00 -3.51 -12.27
N ILE A 274 -4.72 -4.59 -13.00
CA ILE A 274 -4.44 -5.90 -12.42
C ILE A 274 -2.92 -6.07 -12.37
N LEU A 275 -2.40 -6.33 -11.18
CA LEU A 275 -0.97 -6.55 -10.95
C LEU A 275 -0.63 -8.04 -11.10
N ASP A 276 0.56 -8.31 -11.63
CA ASP A 276 1.16 -9.61 -11.51
C ASP A 276 1.78 -9.75 -10.11
N LEU A 277 1.35 -10.76 -9.37
CA LEU A 277 1.81 -11.04 -8.01
C LEU A 277 2.72 -12.28 -7.95
N SER A 278 3.11 -12.81 -9.11
CA SER A 278 3.91 -14.03 -9.18
C SER A 278 5.23 -13.89 -8.42
N ALA A 279 5.97 -12.79 -8.63
CA ALA A 279 7.22 -12.55 -7.93
C ALA A 279 7.04 -12.46 -6.41
N THR A 280 5.98 -11.81 -5.94
CA THR A 280 5.67 -11.70 -4.51
C THR A 280 5.35 -13.06 -3.90
N ARG A 281 4.62 -13.90 -4.62
CA ARG A 281 4.32 -15.28 -4.18
C ARG A 281 5.53 -16.20 -4.21
N ASP A 282 6.29 -16.17 -5.29
CA ASP A 282 7.35 -17.14 -5.52
C ASP A 282 8.64 -16.81 -4.77
N VAL A 283 8.95 -15.51 -4.62
CA VAL A 283 10.19 -15.05 -3.98
C VAL A 283 9.99 -14.75 -2.51
N LEU A 284 8.90 -14.05 -2.15
CA LEU A 284 8.62 -13.69 -0.74
C LEU A 284 7.81 -14.77 -0.01
N GLY A 285 7.29 -15.78 -0.71
CA GLY A 285 6.46 -16.82 -0.13
C GLY A 285 5.07 -16.35 0.32
N TYR A 286 4.62 -15.20 -0.19
CA TYR A 286 3.36 -14.60 0.21
C TYR A 286 2.14 -15.43 -0.20
N ARG A 287 1.15 -15.46 0.67
CA ARG A 287 -0.24 -15.92 0.41
C ARG A 287 -1.18 -15.03 1.22
N ASP A 288 -2.39 -14.80 0.70
CA ASP A 288 -3.41 -14.06 1.43
C ASP A 288 -3.70 -14.71 2.79
N LEU A 289 -3.76 -13.90 3.85
CA LEU A 289 -4.25 -14.34 5.16
C LEU A 289 -5.77 -14.43 5.17
N VAL A 290 -6.41 -13.51 4.45
CA VAL A 290 -7.86 -13.41 4.31
C VAL A 290 -8.14 -13.22 2.82
N SER A 291 -9.05 -13.99 2.24
CA SER A 291 -9.42 -13.82 0.84
C SER A 291 -10.06 -12.45 0.59
N ALA A 292 -9.92 -11.90 -0.63
CA ALA A 292 -10.51 -10.60 -0.97
C ALA A 292 -12.03 -10.56 -0.72
N ARG A 293 -12.72 -11.69 -0.91
CA ARG A 293 -14.17 -11.78 -0.68
C ARG A 293 -14.55 -11.70 0.80
N GLU A 294 -13.80 -12.39 1.66
CA GLU A 294 -14.00 -12.33 3.11
C GLU A 294 -13.61 -10.95 3.65
N ALA A 295 -12.50 -10.39 3.17
CA ALA A 295 -11.98 -9.10 3.62
C ALA A 295 -12.93 -7.92 3.32
N VAL A 296 -13.76 -8.02 2.30
CA VAL A 296 -14.79 -7.01 2.00
C VAL A 296 -15.88 -6.96 3.09
N GLY A 297 -16.13 -8.07 3.80
CA GLY A 297 -17.10 -8.15 4.90
C GLY A 297 -16.57 -7.68 6.27
N ILE A 298 -15.27 -7.39 6.38
CA ILE A 298 -14.61 -6.93 7.62
C ILE A 298 -14.60 -5.39 7.68
#